data_20dfb7bcab2beb6ffe95267db9ce3479
#
_entry.id   20dfb7bcab2beb6ffe95267db9ce3479
#
_cell.length_a   1.000
_cell.length_b   1.000
_cell.length_c   1.000
_cell.angle_alpha   90.00
_cell.angle_beta   90.00
_cell.angle_gamma   90.00
#
_symmetry.space_group_name_H-M   'P 1'
#
loop_
_entity.id
_entity.type
_entity.pdbx_description
1 polymer ?
#
loop_
_entity_poly.entity_id
_entity_poly.type
_entity_poly.pdbx_seq_one_letter_code
_entity_poly.pdbx_strand_id
1 'polypeptide(L)'
;MKKTIKYSILGLAALCTVVLCGGYYMLGHALKPEGLITRSRNIAESYNFMFEQYPELQPWVDSLVTVGALKDFYIENDHGETLHALYVAATHPTPKTAVIVHGYTDNAVRMLMIGYLYNKEMDFNILLPDLYGHGMSEGNHAQMGWKDRLDVLQWTETCLL
;
A
#
# COMPACT_ATOMS: atom_id res chain seq x y z
N MET A 1 38.08 -7.54 -41.34
CA MET A 1 38.08 -6.72 -40.11
C MET A 1 36.92 -5.76 -39.99
N LYS A 2 36.69 -4.81 -40.92
CA LYS A 2 35.57 -3.83 -40.81
C LYS A 2 34.15 -4.48 -40.79
N LYS A 3 33.89 -5.54 -41.55
CA LYS A 3 32.61 -6.25 -41.57
C LYS A 3 32.33 -6.98 -40.25
N THR A 4 33.33 -7.62 -39.68
CA THR A 4 33.17 -8.35 -38.39
C THR A 4 32.83 -7.40 -37.25
N ILE A 5 33.51 -6.26 -37.17
CA ILE A 5 33.24 -5.21 -36.17
C ILE A 5 31.79 -4.70 -36.32
N LYS A 6 31.32 -4.46 -37.57
CA LYS A 6 29.95 -4.02 -37.82
C LYS A 6 28.91 -5.04 -37.31
N TYR A 7 29.11 -6.33 -37.55
CA TYR A 7 28.20 -7.36 -37.08
C TYR A 7 28.24 -7.55 -35.56
N SER A 8 29.43 -7.39 -34.94
CA SER A 8 29.55 -7.40 -33.48
C SER A 8 28.78 -6.25 -32.81
N ILE A 9 28.90 -5.04 -33.38
CA ILE A 9 28.16 -3.86 -32.87
C ILE A 9 26.66 -4.07 -33.05
N LEU A 10 26.19 -4.59 -34.21
CA LEU A 10 24.79 -4.86 -34.45
C LEU A 10 24.24 -5.92 -33.49
N GLY A 11 25.00 -6.99 -33.24
CA GLY A 11 24.63 -8.02 -32.27
C GLY A 11 24.53 -7.49 -30.85
N LEU A 12 25.48 -6.65 -30.44
CA LEU A 12 25.44 -6.00 -29.12
C LEU A 12 24.23 -5.06 -29.00
N ALA A 13 23.96 -4.25 -30.01
CA ALA A 13 22.79 -3.36 -30.01
C ALA A 13 21.48 -4.14 -29.93
N ALA A 14 21.35 -5.25 -30.69
CA ALA A 14 20.17 -6.13 -30.60
C ALA A 14 20.02 -6.75 -29.21
N LEU A 15 21.11 -7.21 -28.60
CA LEU A 15 21.09 -7.74 -27.22
C LEU A 15 20.64 -6.67 -26.22
N CYS A 16 21.20 -5.46 -26.29
CA CYS A 16 20.81 -4.34 -25.45
C CYS A 16 19.31 -4.02 -25.59
N THR A 17 18.81 -4.01 -26.83
CA THR A 17 17.38 -3.76 -27.08
C THR A 17 16.50 -4.83 -26.44
N VAL A 18 16.86 -6.10 -26.55
CA VAL A 18 16.11 -7.21 -25.91
C VAL A 18 16.11 -7.08 -24.39
N VAL A 19 17.27 -6.76 -23.81
CA VAL A 19 17.40 -6.58 -22.34
C VAL A 19 16.55 -5.39 -21.87
N LEU A 20 16.62 -4.26 -22.56
CA LEU A 20 15.85 -3.06 -22.20
C LEU A 20 14.34 -3.28 -22.36
N CYS A 21 13.90 -3.89 -23.47
CA CYS A 21 12.48 -4.19 -23.67
C CYS A 21 11.98 -5.22 -22.65
N GLY A 22 12.74 -6.26 -22.39
CA GLY A 22 12.42 -7.27 -21.37
C GLY A 22 12.36 -6.67 -19.97
N GLY A 23 13.32 -5.84 -19.60
CA GLY A 23 13.36 -5.13 -18.33
C GLY A 23 12.17 -4.18 -18.17
N TYR A 24 11.84 -3.41 -19.20
CA TYR A 24 10.67 -2.52 -19.20
C TYR A 24 9.35 -3.30 -19.04
N TYR A 25 9.21 -4.41 -19.77
CA TYR A 25 8.03 -5.28 -19.64
C TYR A 25 7.89 -5.86 -18.25
N MET A 26 8.98 -6.40 -17.69
CA MET A 26 8.98 -6.95 -16.33
C MET A 26 8.68 -5.89 -15.27
N LEU A 27 9.28 -4.71 -15.39
CA LEU A 27 9.02 -3.59 -14.48
C LEU A 27 7.55 -3.19 -14.52
N GLY A 28 6.98 -3.00 -15.71
CA GLY A 28 5.56 -2.66 -15.87
C GLY A 28 4.63 -3.72 -15.30
N HIS A 29 5.05 -5.00 -15.33
CA HIS A 29 4.28 -6.09 -14.73
C HIS A 29 4.41 -6.13 -13.21
N ALA A 30 5.62 -5.90 -12.69
CA ALA A 30 5.88 -5.88 -11.25
C ALA A 30 5.16 -4.72 -10.54
N LEU A 31 5.05 -3.55 -11.17
CA LEU A 31 4.41 -2.37 -10.57
C LEU A 31 2.88 -2.36 -10.66
N LYS A 32 2.25 -3.33 -11.30
CA LYS A 32 0.78 -3.39 -11.38
C LYS A 32 0.16 -3.65 -10.00
N PRO A 33 -0.92 -2.93 -9.63
CA PRO A 33 -1.62 -3.12 -8.36
C PRO A 33 -2.25 -4.51 -8.22
N GLU A 34 -2.68 -5.07 -9.35
CA GLU A 34 -3.21 -6.44 -9.46
C GLU A 34 -2.35 -7.25 -10.41
N GLY A 35 -1.67 -8.24 -9.89
CA GLY A 35 -0.80 -9.11 -10.67
C GLY A 35 -0.45 -10.37 -9.90
N LEU A 36 0.45 -11.18 -10.46
CA LEU A 36 0.93 -12.41 -9.81
C LEU A 36 1.65 -12.13 -8.47
N ILE A 37 2.20 -10.93 -8.32
CA ILE A 37 3.02 -10.54 -7.15
C ILE A 37 2.23 -9.65 -6.20
N THR A 38 1.36 -8.76 -6.72
CA THR A 38 0.60 -7.79 -5.93
C THR A 38 -0.87 -8.19 -5.86
N ARG A 39 -1.35 -8.53 -4.67
CA ARG A 39 -2.77 -8.85 -4.39
C ARG A 39 -3.40 -7.84 -3.44
N SER A 40 -2.83 -6.64 -3.38
CA SER A 40 -3.17 -5.64 -2.38
C SER A 40 -4.60 -5.06 -2.53
N ARG A 41 -5.25 -5.26 -3.66
CA ARG A 41 -6.62 -4.76 -3.91
C ARG A 41 -7.73 -5.74 -3.51
N ASN A 42 -7.41 -6.99 -3.23
CA ASN A 42 -8.41 -7.95 -2.76
C ASN A 42 -8.58 -7.82 -1.23
N ILE A 43 -9.49 -6.95 -0.83
CA ILE A 43 -9.75 -6.64 0.58
C ILE A 43 -10.23 -7.86 1.36
N ALA A 44 -11.12 -8.66 0.78
CA ALA A 44 -11.63 -9.89 1.43
C ALA A 44 -10.51 -10.90 1.66
N GLU A 45 -9.64 -11.11 0.68
CA GLU A 45 -8.46 -11.98 0.82
C GLU A 45 -7.47 -11.42 1.87
N SER A 46 -7.35 -10.10 1.97
CA SER A 46 -6.49 -9.46 2.97
C SER A 46 -6.99 -9.70 4.39
N TYR A 47 -8.30 -9.62 4.64
CA TYR A 47 -8.89 -10.00 5.94
C TYR A 47 -8.68 -11.49 6.23
N ASN A 48 -8.99 -12.36 5.28
CA ASN A 48 -8.81 -13.81 5.46
C ASN A 48 -7.35 -14.14 5.78
N PHE A 49 -6.40 -13.62 5.01
CA PHE A 49 -4.98 -13.82 5.25
C PHE A 49 -4.56 -13.32 6.63
N MET A 50 -5.01 -12.14 7.04
CA MET A 50 -4.68 -11.56 8.35
C MET A 50 -5.22 -12.45 9.49
N PHE A 51 -6.47 -12.90 9.40
CA PHE A 51 -7.07 -13.74 10.45
C PHE A 51 -6.50 -15.18 10.47
N GLU A 52 -6.06 -15.70 9.32
CA GLU A 52 -5.33 -16.98 9.29
C GLU A 52 -3.96 -16.89 9.99
N GLN A 53 -3.27 -15.75 9.82
CA GLN A 53 -1.95 -15.54 10.45
C GLN A 53 -2.05 -15.09 11.91
N TYR A 54 -3.08 -14.34 12.26
CA TYR A 54 -3.30 -13.70 13.56
C TYR A 54 -4.76 -13.85 13.98
N PRO A 55 -5.21 -15.08 14.35
CA PRO A 55 -6.62 -15.35 14.67
C PRO A 55 -7.11 -14.58 15.89
N GLU A 56 -6.22 -14.15 16.78
CA GLU A 56 -6.53 -13.33 17.95
C GLU A 56 -7.03 -11.91 17.59
N LEU A 57 -6.78 -11.43 16.37
CA LEU A 57 -7.24 -10.12 15.92
C LEU A 57 -8.72 -10.12 15.54
N GLN A 58 -9.27 -11.25 15.14
CA GLN A 58 -10.64 -11.31 14.62
C GLN A 58 -11.68 -10.78 15.64
N PRO A 59 -11.69 -11.20 16.92
CA PRO A 59 -12.66 -10.66 17.88
C PRO A 59 -12.54 -9.14 18.10
N TRP A 60 -11.33 -8.59 18.02
CA TRP A 60 -11.13 -7.15 18.12
C TRP A 60 -11.69 -6.43 16.89
N VAL A 61 -11.35 -6.86 15.69
CA VAL A 61 -11.86 -6.26 14.45
C VAL A 61 -13.39 -6.37 14.39
N ASP A 62 -13.96 -7.54 14.71
CA ASP A 62 -15.42 -7.74 14.75
C ASP A 62 -16.09 -6.78 15.74
N SER A 63 -15.45 -6.52 16.89
CA SER A 63 -15.95 -5.55 17.86
C SER A 63 -15.95 -4.13 17.31
N LEU A 64 -14.89 -3.73 16.62
CA LEU A 64 -14.79 -2.41 15.98
C LEU A 64 -15.84 -2.19 14.90
N VAL A 65 -16.06 -3.22 14.06
CA VAL A 65 -17.11 -3.19 13.03
C VAL A 65 -18.49 -3.09 13.67
N THR A 66 -18.76 -3.89 14.71
CA THR A 66 -20.07 -3.92 15.39
C THR A 66 -20.46 -2.57 15.98
N VAL A 67 -19.50 -1.84 16.55
CA VAL A 67 -19.74 -0.51 17.14
C VAL A 67 -19.51 0.65 16.17
N GLY A 68 -19.15 0.36 14.91
CA GLY A 68 -18.85 1.37 13.89
C GLY A 68 -17.60 2.20 14.18
N ALA A 69 -16.63 1.63 14.92
CA ALA A 69 -15.38 2.31 15.27
C ALA A 69 -14.30 2.20 14.18
N LEU A 70 -14.33 1.14 13.37
CA LEU A 70 -13.49 1.02 12.17
C LEU A 70 -14.15 1.83 11.04
N LYS A 71 -13.47 2.86 10.56
CA LYS A 71 -14.01 3.79 9.57
C LYS A 71 -13.11 3.89 8.36
N ASP A 72 -13.75 3.99 7.19
CA ASP A 72 -13.09 4.34 5.95
C ASP A 72 -13.01 5.87 5.82
N PHE A 73 -11.80 6.39 5.59
CA PHE A 73 -11.56 7.80 5.30
C PHE A 73 -11.01 7.96 3.88
N TYR A 74 -11.38 9.06 3.26
CA TYR A 74 -10.95 9.40 1.92
C TYR A 74 -10.45 10.84 1.88
N ILE A 75 -9.33 11.07 1.19
CA ILE A 75 -8.83 12.40 0.85
C ILE A 75 -8.55 12.45 -0.66
N GLU A 76 -8.54 13.64 -1.22
CA GLU A 76 -8.03 13.90 -2.56
C GLU A 76 -6.60 14.43 -2.41
N ASN A 77 -5.63 13.83 -3.10
CA ASN A 77 -4.26 14.32 -3.07
C ASN A 77 -4.05 15.49 -4.05
N ASP A 78 -2.86 16.11 -4.04
CA ASP A 78 -2.51 17.25 -4.88
C ASP A 78 -2.60 16.95 -6.40
N HIS A 79 -2.75 15.69 -6.78
CA HIS A 79 -2.90 15.25 -8.17
C HIS A 79 -4.36 14.96 -8.55
N GLY A 80 -5.31 15.17 -7.64
CA GLY A 80 -6.73 14.88 -7.83
C GLY A 80 -7.08 13.40 -7.76
N GLU A 81 -6.24 12.60 -7.11
CA GLU A 81 -6.43 11.16 -6.94
C GLU A 81 -7.05 10.89 -5.56
N THR A 82 -8.08 10.02 -5.53
CA THR A 82 -8.74 9.64 -4.29
C THR A 82 -7.91 8.61 -3.54
N LEU A 83 -7.49 8.94 -2.34
CA LEU A 83 -6.76 8.04 -1.45
C LEU A 83 -7.65 7.60 -0.29
N HIS A 84 -7.47 6.35 0.13
CA HIS A 84 -8.22 5.71 1.20
C HIS A 84 -7.32 5.46 2.42
N ALA A 85 -7.92 5.49 3.60
CA ALA A 85 -7.30 5.00 4.84
C ALA A 85 -8.35 4.37 5.76
N LEU A 86 -7.96 3.36 6.51
CA LEU A 86 -8.71 2.90 7.68
C LEU A 86 -8.34 3.75 8.90
N TYR A 87 -9.34 4.13 9.68
CA TYR A 87 -9.15 4.85 10.95
C TYR A 87 -9.89 4.14 12.08
N VAL A 88 -9.23 4.06 13.24
CA VAL A 88 -9.85 3.62 14.49
C VAL A 88 -9.50 4.61 15.59
N ALA A 89 -10.51 5.17 16.25
CA ALA A 89 -10.29 5.99 17.42
C ALA A 89 -9.81 5.14 18.61
N ALA A 90 -9.02 5.75 19.49
CA ALA A 90 -8.69 5.17 20.78
C ALA A 90 -9.94 4.97 21.64
N THR A 91 -9.88 4.06 22.59
CA THR A 91 -10.98 3.82 23.54
C THR A 91 -11.23 5.04 24.44
N HIS A 92 -10.16 5.74 24.81
CA HIS A 92 -10.24 6.98 25.58
C HIS A 92 -9.71 8.16 24.74
N PRO A 93 -10.27 9.37 24.91
CA PRO A 93 -9.79 10.55 24.21
C PRO A 93 -8.29 10.78 24.38
N THR A 94 -7.57 10.83 23.29
CA THR A 94 -6.11 11.02 23.26
C THR A 94 -5.68 11.86 22.06
N PRO A 95 -4.69 12.74 22.17
CA PRO A 95 -4.10 13.44 21.03
C PRO A 95 -3.10 12.57 20.25
N LYS A 96 -2.86 11.32 20.67
CA LYS A 96 -1.88 10.45 20.04
C LYS A 96 -2.51 9.67 18.89
N THR A 97 -1.94 9.79 17.71
CA THR A 97 -2.33 9.02 16.54
C THR A 97 -1.11 8.31 15.93
N ALA A 98 -1.19 7.02 15.75
CA ALA A 98 -0.18 6.26 15.01
C ALA A 98 -0.61 6.17 13.54
N VAL A 99 0.23 6.69 12.64
CA VAL A 99 0.08 6.50 11.18
C VAL A 99 0.93 5.30 10.78
N ILE A 100 0.29 4.23 10.30
CA ILE A 100 0.92 2.95 10.03
C ILE A 100 0.82 2.66 8.54
N VAL A 101 1.95 2.73 7.85
CA VAL A 101 2.04 2.64 6.39
C VAL A 101 2.48 1.25 5.98
N HIS A 102 1.78 0.66 5.02
CA HIS A 102 2.08 -0.67 4.49
C HIS A 102 3.23 -0.67 3.47
N GLY A 103 3.75 -1.85 3.14
CA GLY A 103 4.77 -2.06 2.13
C GLY A 103 4.21 -2.31 0.72
N TYR A 104 5.09 -2.59 -0.22
CA TYR A 104 4.83 -2.69 -1.67
C TYR A 104 3.70 -3.64 -2.09
N THR A 105 3.48 -4.77 -1.42
CA THR A 105 2.47 -5.76 -1.82
C THR A 105 1.32 -5.86 -0.84
N ASP A 106 1.18 -4.87 0.03
CA ASP A 106 0.27 -4.90 1.16
C ASP A 106 -0.83 -3.83 1.07
N ASN A 107 -1.65 -3.69 2.11
CA ASN A 107 -2.71 -2.68 2.20
C ASN A 107 -3.03 -2.36 3.67
N ALA A 108 -3.92 -1.38 3.88
CA ALA A 108 -4.36 -0.93 5.19
C ALA A 108 -4.92 -2.04 6.07
N VAL A 109 -5.69 -2.99 5.51
CA VAL A 109 -6.30 -4.10 6.27
C VAL A 109 -5.23 -4.96 6.94
N ARG A 110 -4.17 -5.31 6.23
CA ARG A 110 -3.11 -6.15 6.80
C ARG A 110 -2.30 -5.43 7.87
N MET A 111 -2.29 -4.10 7.85
CA MET A 111 -1.64 -3.31 8.90
C MET A 111 -2.44 -3.26 10.20
N LEU A 112 -3.69 -3.73 10.23
CA LEU A 112 -4.46 -3.88 11.47
C LEU A 112 -3.73 -4.75 12.53
N MET A 113 -2.86 -5.67 12.10
CA MET A 113 -2.03 -6.45 13.02
C MET A 113 -1.08 -5.57 13.85
N ILE A 114 -0.51 -4.52 13.24
CA ILE A 114 0.31 -3.52 13.95
C ILE A 114 -0.62 -2.53 14.64
N GLY A 115 -1.73 -2.16 13.99
CA GLY A 115 -2.76 -1.29 14.54
C GLY A 115 -3.30 -1.78 15.88
N TYR A 116 -3.46 -3.09 16.05
CA TYR A 116 -3.88 -3.71 17.32
C TYR A 116 -2.98 -3.28 18.48
N LEU A 117 -1.65 -3.33 18.31
CA LEU A 117 -0.71 -2.97 19.36
C LEU A 117 -0.86 -1.50 19.76
N TYR A 118 -0.98 -0.60 18.79
CA TYR A 118 -1.13 0.84 19.08
C TYR A 118 -2.50 1.18 19.63
N ASN A 119 -3.57 0.63 19.06
CA ASN A 119 -4.93 0.97 19.46
C ASN A 119 -5.35 0.23 20.73
N LYS A 120 -5.26 -1.11 20.73
CA LYS A 120 -5.76 -1.94 21.84
C LYS A 120 -4.87 -1.91 23.05
N GLU A 121 -3.54 -1.97 22.88
CA GLU A 121 -2.58 -2.09 23.98
C GLU A 121 -2.07 -0.73 24.47
N MET A 122 -1.96 0.26 23.57
CA MET A 122 -1.39 1.58 23.90
C MET A 122 -2.41 2.72 23.94
N ASP A 123 -3.66 2.44 23.56
CA ASP A 123 -4.79 3.39 23.51
C ASP A 123 -4.50 4.63 22.63
N PHE A 124 -3.96 4.40 21.44
CA PHE A 124 -3.74 5.42 20.41
C PHE A 124 -4.85 5.38 19.38
N ASN A 125 -5.19 6.53 18.79
CA ASN A 125 -5.84 6.53 17.49
C ASN A 125 -4.90 5.87 16.47
N ILE A 126 -5.43 5.18 15.48
CA ILE A 126 -4.63 4.65 14.38
C ILE A 126 -5.20 5.12 13.05
N LEU A 127 -4.31 5.46 12.13
CA LEU A 127 -4.60 5.72 10.73
C LEU A 127 -3.74 4.80 9.89
N LEU A 128 -4.36 4.06 9.00
CA LEU A 128 -3.77 3.03 8.16
C LEU A 128 -4.05 3.41 6.70
N PRO A 129 -3.24 4.27 6.06
CA PRO A 129 -3.46 4.66 4.67
C PRO A 129 -3.17 3.50 3.71
N ASP A 130 -4.01 3.36 2.69
CA ASP A 130 -3.68 2.64 1.48
C ASP A 130 -2.85 3.56 0.58
N LEU A 131 -1.64 3.16 0.23
CA LEU A 131 -0.81 3.90 -0.70
C LEU A 131 -1.42 3.89 -2.11
N TYR A 132 -1.06 4.86 -2.94
CA TYR A 132 -1.49 4.93 -4.33
C TYR A 132 -1.32 3.58 -5.04
N GLY A 133 -2.36 3.14 -5.74
CA GLY A 133 -2.37 1.86 -6.43
C GLY A 133 -2.57 0.63 -5.53
N HIS A 134 -2.83 0.81 -4.22
CA HIS A 134 -3.05 -0.29 -3.27
C HIS A 134 -4.41 -0.16 -2.58
N GLY A 135 -4.88 -1.27 -2.02
CA GLY A 135 -6.14 -1.32 -1.29
C GLY A 135 -7.29 -0.68 -2.02
N MET A 136 -7.95 0.28 -1.38
CA MET A 136 -9.08 1.03 -1.93
C MET A 136 -8.66 2.40 -2.51
N SER A 137 -7.38 2.79 -2.44
CA SER A 137 -6.88 3.99 -3.08
C SER A 137 -6.88 3.88 -4.60
N GLU A 138 -7.11 4.99 -5.29
CA GLU A 138 -6.93 5.07 -6.74
C GLU A 138 -5.48 4.78 -7.14
N GLY A 139 -5.27 4.51 -8.42
CA GLY A 139 -3.95 4.29 -8.97
C GLY A 139 -3.85 3.05 -9.84
N ASN A 140 -2.88 3.04 -10.73
CA ASN A 140 -2.66 1.97 -11.71
C ASN A 140 -1.25 1.35 -11.65
N HIS A 141 -0.42 1.81 -10.72
CA HIS A 141 0.92 1.27 -10.48
C HIS A 141 1.41 1.61 -9.07
N ALA A 142 2.30 0.81 -8.53
CA ALA A 142 2.98 1.12 -7.27
C ALA A 142 4.06 2.19 -7.50
N GLN A 143 4.12 3.18 -6.62
CA GLN A 143 5.04 4.32 -6.73
C GLN A 143 6.37 4.11 -5.97
N MET A 144 6.53 2.98 -5.29
CA MET A 144 7.74 2.57 -4.58
C MET A 144 8.27 3.61 -3.58
N GLY A 145 7.38 4.30 -2.90
CA GLY A 145 7.69 5.31 -1.87
C GLY A 145 8.01 6.71 -2.41
N TRP A 146 8.24 6.88 -3.72
CA TRP A 146 8.72 8.16 -4.24
C TRP A 146 7.69 9.28 -4.14
N LYS A 147 6.47 9.06 -4.62
CA LYS A 147 5.37 10.00 -4.45
C LYS A 147 4.55 9.70 -3.20
N ASP A 148 4.43 8.43 -2.83
CA ASP A 148 3.69 7.98 -1.65
C ASP A 148 4.07 8.75 -0.37
N ARG A 149 5.34 9.23 -0.27
CA ARG A 149 5.76 10.04 0.89
C ARG A 149 4.98 11.35 1.03
N LEU A 150 4.53 11.93 -0.08
CA LEU A 150 3.75 13.18 -0.08
C LEU A 150 2.32 12.90 0.37
N ASP A 151 1.76 11.80 -0.11
CA ASP A 151 0.44 11.33 0.30
C ASP A 151 0.41 11.00 1.80
N VAL A 152 1.46 10.33 2.31
CA VAL A 152 1.61 10.05 3.75
C VAL A 152 1.75 11.32 4.56
N LEU A 153 2.48 12.33 4.07
CA LEU A 153 2.56 13.64 4.72
C LEU A 153 1.18 14.29 4.81
N GLN A 154 0.41 14.32 3.72
CA GLN A 154 -0.95 14.85 3.70
C GLN A 154 -1.87 14.11 4.69
N TRP A 155 -1.77 12.79 4.79
CA TRP A 155 -2.49 12.00 5.79
C TRP A 155 -2.12 12.40 7.22
N THR A 156 -0.84 12.62 7.51
CA THR A 156 -0.40 13.07 8.84
C THR A 156 -0.91 14.46 9.20
N GLU A 157 -0.92 15.37 8.25
CA GLU A 157 -1.48 16.73 8.42
C GLU A 157 -2.99 16.67 8.68
N THR A 158 -3.72 15.81 7.97
CA THR A 158 -5.17 15.59 8.17
C THR A 158 -5.50 15.08 9.58
N CYS A 159 -4.60 14.30 10.20
CA CYS A 159 -4.79 13.83 11.58
C CYS A 159 -4.53 14.90 12.65
N LEU A 160 -3.90 16.02 12.31
CA LEU A 160 -3.60 17.11 13.25
C LEU A 160 -4.73 18.15 13.35
N LEU A 161 -5.73 18.06 12.47
CA LEU A 161 -6.92 18.92 12.43
C LEU A 161 -8.08 18.28 13.18
#